data_a0cbf3bca984fdd7c5fc8bacd69a97b6
#
_entry.id   a0cbf3bca984fdd7c5fc8bacd69a97b6
#
_cell.length_a   1.000
_cell.length_b   1.000
_cell.length_c   1.000
_cell.angle_alpha   90.00
_cell.angle_beta   90.00
_cell.angle_gamma   90.00
#
_symmetry.space_group_name_H-M   'P 1'
#
loop_
_entity.id
_entity.type
_entity.pdbx_description
1 polymer ?
#
loop_
_entity_poly.entity_id
_entity_poly.type
_entity_poly.pdbx_seq_one_letter_code
_entity_poly.pdbx_strand_id
1 'polypeptide(L)'
;MNIRSVCCALVLAAAMTPLGAEEPLSRIAFGSCANEHRPQPIWDAINKLEPQLFIFTGDNVYADTADPEKLKASYDGLACITGFAKLRETTPIIATWDDHDYGKNDVGAEWEGKEASKKAFMDFFKTPEDSPIRKRGGIYDAKIFGPEGKRVQVILLDTRWFRGPIRKMTKEELRAARAEAGKKVGRYLPDEDSDSSMLGEEQWNWLIEELKKPAELRLLVSSIQVIPNEHGWEKWGNLPRERKKLLDAIRDNATNVVILSGDRHLSEISVLPPETDGGPFYSLYEVTSSGLNQTGLPEEVNRFRVEGTEIYNQPNFGLIEVDWQQDDPPIKLEIRDVDGKVVREVRTTLNTLKPCQL
;
A
#
# COMPACT_ATOMS: atom_id res chain seq x y z
N MET A 1 7.48 65.54 3.41
CA MET A 1 6.30 64.88 4.06
C MET A 1 6.04 63.64 3.23
N ASN A 2 6.67 62.52 3.62
CA ASN A 2 6.61 61.26 2.86
C ASN A 2 5.65 60.28 3.56
N ILE A 3 4.55 60.05 2.91
CA ILE A 3 3.53 59.03 3.36
C ILE A 3 3.96 57.70 2.75
N ARG A 4 4.48 56.80 3.59
CA ARG A 4 4.73 55.40 3.24
C ARG A 4 3.41 54.65 3.39
N SER A 5 2.82 54.22 2.27
CA SER A 5 1.70 53.24 2.25
C SER A 5 2.22 51.86 2.65
N VAL A 6 1.75 51.38 3.79
CA VAL A 6 1.93 49.99 4.22
C VAL A 6 0.81 49.14 3.59
N CYS A 7 1.14 48.37 2.56
CA CYS A 7 0.23 47.31 2.07
C CYS A 7 0.28 46.15 3.07
N CYS A 8 -0.76 46.04 3.93
CA CYS A 8 -1.02 44.82 4.65
C CYS A 8 -1.60 43.79 3.68
N ALA A 9 -0.78 42.83 3.26
CA ALA A 9 -1.26 41.63 2.60
C ALA A 9 -1.95 40.75 3.67
N LEU A 10 -3.27 40.69 3.63
CA LEU A 10 -4.03 39.64 4.35
C LEU A 10 -3.73 38.30 3.68
N VAL A 11 -2.88 37.50 4.29
CA VAL A 11 -2.80 36.07 3.99
C VAL A 11 -4.05 35.43 4.60
N LEU A 12 -5.04 35.17 3.76
CA LEU A 12 -6.12 34.23 4.13
C LEU A 12 -5.46 32.85 4.25
N ALA A 13 -5.16 32.44 5.48
CA ALA A 13 -4.92 31.04 5.79
C ALA A 13 -6.27 30.34 5.60
N ALA A 14 -6.46 29.65 4.47
CA ALA A 14 -7.52 28.67 4.34
C ALA A 14 -7.25 27.63 5.43
N ALA A 15 -8.05 27.65 6.49
CA ALA A 15 -8.07 26.61 7.48
C ALA A 15 -8.48 25.33 6.71
N MET A 16 -7.55 24.39 6.52
CA MET A 16 -7.89 23.03 6.17
C MET A 16 -8.78 22.53 7.32
N THR A 17 -10.07 22.47 7.07
CA THR A 17 -10.96 21.70 7.94
C THR A 17 -10.38 20.29 7.95
N PRO A 18 -10.13 19.70 9.12
CA PRO A 18 -9.82 18.28 9.19
C PRO A 18 -10.95 17.59 8.39
N LEU A 19 -10.59 16.60 7.53
CA LEU A 19 -11.59 15.77 6.85
C LEU A 19 -12.50 15.23 7.96
N GLY A 20 -13.54 16.00 8.25
CA GLY A 20 -14.49 15.69 9.30
C GLY A 20 -15.18 14.39 8.92
N ALA A 21 -15.63 13.63 9.89
CA ALA A 21 -16.36 12.37 9.79
C ALA A 21 -17.65 12.45 8.91
N GLU A 22 -17.87 13.50 8.14
CA GLU A 22 -19.13 13.82 7.48
C GLU A 22 -19.16 13.44 5.98
N GLU A 23 -18.01 13.45 5.27
CA GLU A 23 -18.02 13.13 3.84
C GLU A 23 -17.44 11.73 3.58
N PRO A 24 -18.18 10.85 2.85
CA PRO A 24 -17.67 9.52 2.52
C PRO A 24 -16.53 9.60 1.50
N LEU A 25 -15.52 8.74 1.65
CA LEU A 25 -14.50 8.59 0.63
C LEU A 25 -15.07 7.87 -0.59
N SER A 26 -15.17 8.58 -1.71
CA SER A 26 -15.64 8.05 -2.99
C SER A 26 -14.50 7.85 -3.98
N ARG A 27 -13.35 8.50 -3.78
CA ARG A 27 -12.20 8.43 -4.70
C ARG A 27 -10.89 8.39 -3.92
N ILE A 28 -10.21 7.24 -3.99
CA ILE A 28 -8.99 6.96 -3.23
C ILE A 28 -7.92 6.51 -4.22
N ALA A 29 -6.85 7.29 -4.37
CA ALA A 29 -5.70 6.92 -5.18
C ALA A 29 -4.63 6.25 -4.32
N PHE A 30 -3.84 5.36 -4.91
CA PHE A 30 -2.76 4.67 -4.20
C PHE A 30 -1.64 4.24 -5.16
N GLY A 31 -0.47 3.95 -4.61
CA GLY A 31 0.64 3.40 -5.36
C GLY A 31 1.91 3.29 -4.53
N SER A 32 2.93 2.69 -5.11
CA SER A 32 4.26 2.50 -4.51
C SER A 32 5.38 2.70 -5.53
N CYS A 33 6.61 2.58 -5.08
CA CYS A 33 7.81 2.60 -5.89
C CYS A 33 8.01 3.96 -6.58
N ALA A 34 8.10 5.01 -5.74
CA ALA A 34 8.30 6.40 -6.13
C ALA A 34 9.76 6.82 -5.94
N ASN A 35 10.64 6.44 -6.88
CA ASN A 35 12.05 6.80 -6.81
C ASN A 35 12.26 8.31 -7.02
N GLU A 36 12.63 9.02 -5.98
CA GLU A 36 12.81 10.48 -5.95
C GLU A 36 13.94 10.98 -6.85
N HIS A 37 14.83 10.10 -7.29
CA HIS A 37 15.94 10.42 -8.19
C HIS A 37 15.56 10.38 -9.67
N ARG A 38 14.29 10.06 -10.00
CA ARG A 38 13.77 9.92 -11.36
C ARG A 38 12.56 10.82 -11.59
N PRO A 39 12.30 11.25 -12.84
CA PRO A 39 11.07 11.98 -13.16
C PRO A 39 9.81 11.23 -12.74
N GLN A 40 8.84 11.97 -12.19
CA GLN A 40 7.57 11.42 -11.70
C GLN A 40 6.37 12.19 -12.30
N PRO A 41 6.14 12.12 -13.63
CA PRO A 41 5.01 12.82 -14.27
C PRO A 41 3.65 12.28 -13.83
N ILE A 42 3.60 11.10 -13.23
CA ILE A 42 2.39 10.43 -12.74
C ILE A 42 1.54 11.29 -11.81
N TRP A 43 2.18 12.18 -11.02
CA TRP A 43 1.49 13.07 -10.08
C TRP A 43 0.54 14.05 -10.76
N ASP A 44 0.82 14.43 -12.01
CA ASP A 44 -0.06 15.33 -12.76
C ASP A 44 -1.41 14.64 -13.10
N ALA A 45 -1.36 13.35 -13.44
CA ALA A 45 -2.55 12.55 -13.67
C ALA A 45 -3.36 12.34 -12.38
N ILE A 46 -2.66 12.02 -11.28
CA ILE A 46 -3.30 11.85 -9.95
C ILE A 46 -3.99 13.16 -9.51
N ASN A 47 -3.28 14.30 -9.63
CA ASN A 47 -3.84 15.61 -9.27
C ASN A 47 -5.10 15.99 -10.08
N LYS A 48 -5.16 15.62 -11.37
CA LYS A 48 -6.33 15.89 -12.24
C LYS A 48 -7.58 15.10 -11.81
N LEU A 49 -7.40 13.98 -11.11
CA LEU A 49 -8.50 13.18 -10.61
C LEU A 49 -9.03 13.67 -9.26
N GLU A 50 -8.34 14.61 -8.61
CA GLU A 50 -8.74 15.19 -7.32
C GLU A 50 -9.13 14.10 -6.30
N PRO A 51 -8.23 13.15 -5.96
CA PRO A 51 -8.56 12.10 -4.99
C PRO A 51 -8.77 12.72 -3.60
N GLN A 52 -9.71 12.15 -2.85
CA GLN A 52 -9.99 12.57 -1.47
C GLN A 52 -8.96 12.01 -0.48
N LEU A 53 -8.22 10.98 -0.89
CA LEU A 53 -7.14 10.36 -0.13
C LEU A 53 -6.11 9.79 -1.10
N PHE A 54 -4.82 9.93 -0.78
CA PHE A 54 -3.74 9.18 -1.42
C PHE A 54 -3.09 8.24 -0.41
N ILE A 55 -2.87 6.97 -0.79
CA ILE A 55 -2.25 5.94 0.05
C ILE A 55 -0.95 5.49 -0.60
N PHE A 56 0.17 5.70 0.10
CA PHE A 56 1.40 5.01 -0.27
C PHE A 56 1.39 3.58 0.25
N THR A 57 1.66 2.64 -0.64
CA THR A 57 1.75 1.20 -0.31
C THR A 57 3.21 0.72 -0.16
N GLY A 58 4.14 1.62 0.16
CA GLY A 58 5.56 1.34 0.38
C GLY A 58 6.46 1.94 -0.69
N ASP A 59 7.79 1.87 -0.50
CA ASP A 59 8.80 2.45 -1.38
C ASP A 59 8.50 3.91 -1.73
N ASN A 60 8.25 4.70 -0.68
CA ASN A 60 7.93 6.12 -0.85
C ASN A 60 9.15 6.90 -1.36
N VAL A 61 10.35 6.42 -0.99
CA VAL A 61 11.67 6.89 -1.43
C VAL A 61 12.64 5.71 -1.52
N TYR A 62 13.76 5.90 -2.22
CA TYR A 62 14.83 4.89 -2.41
C TYR A 62 16.10 5.32 -1.67
N ALA A 63 16.01 5.42 -0.35
CA ALA A 63 17.10 5.88 0.50
C ALA A 63 18.19 4.82 0.72
N ASP A 64 17.83 3.55 0.88
CA ASP A 64 18.72 2.39 1.04
C ASP A 64 19.81 2.57 2.10
N THR A 65 19.52 3.24 3.21
CA THR A 65 20.53 3.66 4.19
C THR A 65 19.99 3.69 5.62
N ALA A 66 20.90 3.64 6.60
CA ALA A 66 20.63 3.94 8.01
C ALA A 66 21.06 5.37 8.40
N ASP A 67 21.66 6.13 7.49
CA ASP A 67 22.16 7.49 7.73
C ASP A 67 20.96 8.46 7.79
N PRO A 68 20.68 9.11 8.95
CA PRO A 68 19.53 10.00 9.11
C PRO A 68 19.51 11.18 8.14
N GLU A 69 20.68 11.73 7.78
CA GLU A 69 20.77 12.85 6.87
C GLU A 69 20.40 12.44 5.43
N LYS A 70 20.82 11.26 5.02
CA LYS A 70 20.46 10.70 3.71
C LYS A 70 19.00 10.33 3.64
N LEU A 71 18.46 9.69 4.69
CA LEU A 71 17.01 9.40 4.81
C LEU A 71 16.20 10.70 4.66
N LYS A 72 16.58 11.74 5.40
CA LYS A 72 15.94 13.04 5.29
C LYS A 72 16.05 13.62 3.88
N ALA A 73 17.24 13.55 3.27
CA ALA A 73 17.48 14.08 1.94
C ALA A 73 16.62 13.40 0.87
N SER A 74 16.40 12.06 0.96
CA SER A 74 15.51 11.33 0.07
C SER A 74 14.06 11.80 0.20
N TYR A 75 13.54 11.92 1.43
CA TYR A 75 12.20 12.47 1.67
C TYR A 75 12.06 13.93 1.23
N ASP A 76 13.08 14.78 1.46
CA ASP A 76 13.11 16.16 0.96
C ASP A 76 13.09 16.17 -0.58
N GLY A 77 13.80 15.24 -1.23
CA GLY A 77 13.79 15.04 -2.68
C GLY A 77 12.39 14.76 -3.21
N LEU A 78 11.66 13.82 -2.59
CA LEU A 78 10.27 13.56 -2.92
C LEU A 78 9.40 14.79 -2.72
N ALA A 79 9.57 15.52 -1.60
CA ALA A 79 8.80 16.72 -1.30
C ALA A 79 9.01 17.84 -2.33
N CYS A 80 10.18 17.90 -2.98
CA CYS A 80 10.51 18.89 -4.00
C CYS A 80 9.93 18.58 -5.39
N ILE A 81 9.38 17.38 -5.62
CA ILE A 81 8.73 17.04 -6.89
C ILE A 81 7.42 17.83 -7.01
N THR A 82 7.36 18.74 -7.98
CA THR A 82 6.28 19.73 -8.13
C THR A 82 4.87 19.11 -8.09
N GLY A 83 4.66 18.02 -8.83
CA GLY A 83 3.35 17.34 -8.86
C GLY A 83 2.98 16.73 -7.51
N PHE A 84 3.94 16.13 -6.79
CA PHE A 84 3.73 15.59 -5.46
C PHE A 84 3.53 16.69 -4.40
N ALA A 85 4.31 17.78 -4.48
CA ALA A 85 4.13 18.94 -3.61
C ALA A 85 2.71 19.49 -3.72
N LYS A 86 2.18 19.61 -4.95
CA LYS A 86 0.79 20.03 -5.20
C LYS A 86 -0.23 19.04 -4.58
N LEU A 87 -0.02 17.74 -4.73
CA LEU A 87 -0.90 16.73 -4.13
C LEU A 87 -0.96 16.89 -2.60
N ARG A 88 0.19 17.11 -1.95
CA ARG A 88 0.28 17.32 -0.49
C ARG A 88 -0.48 18.55 0.02
N GLU A 89 -0.71 19.55 -0.83
CA GLU A 89 -1.46 20.76 -0.47
C GLU A 89 -2.97 20.53 -0.49
N THR A 90 -3.44 19.62 -1.32
CA THR A 90 -4.87 19.46 -1.63
C THR A 90 -5.47 18.14 -1.13
N THR A 91 -4.63 17.12 -0.91
CA THR A 91 -5.08 15.75 -0.62
C THR A 91 -4.39 15.21 0.61
N PRO A 92 -5.12 14.71 1.61
CA PRO A 92 -4.57 13.94 2.71
C PRO A 92 -3.77 12.74 2.19
N ILE A 93 -2.58 12.51 2.78
CA ILE A 93 -1.71 11.39 2.43
C ILE A 93 -1.50 10.53 3.67
N ILE A 94 -1.69 9.22 3.52
CA ILE A 94 -1.31 8.22 4.51
C ILE A 94 -0.36 7.21 3.85
N ALA A 95 0.48 6.56 4.63
CA ALA A 95 1.54 5.74 4.08
C ALA A 95 1.89 4.55 4.97
N THR A 96 2.32 3.47 4.35
CA THR A 96 3.25 2.51 4.94
C THR A 96 4.59 2.60 4.22
N TRP A 97 5.60 1.96 4.74
CA TRP A 97 6.90 1.81 4.08
C TRP A 97 7.06 0.44 3.45
N ASP A 98 8.11 0.29 2.62
CA ASP A 98 8.64 -0.99 2.23
C ASP A 98 10.16 -1.03 2.45
N ASP A 99 10.91 -1.87 1.77
CA ASP A 99 12.32 -2.12 2.08
C ASP A 99 13.25 -0.95 1.74
N HIS A 100 12.99 -0.18 0.70
CA HIS A 100 13.85 0.92 0.26
C HIS A 100 13.78 2.17 1.14
N ASP A 101 12.64 2.46 1.74
CA ASP A 101 12.50 3.54 2.73
C ASP A 101 12.70 3.05 4.17
N TYR A 102 12.49 1.77 4.45
CA TYR A 102 12.79 1.17 5.73
C TYR A 102 14.28 0.88 5.92
N GLY A 103 14.98 0.41 4.87
CA GLY A 103 16.37 -0.02 5.04
C GLY A 103 17.14 -0.30 3.77
N LYS A 104 17.13 -1.51 3.31
CA LYS A 104 17.78 -2.02 2.09
C LYS A 104 16.95 -3.12 1.51
N ASN A 105 17.16 -3.40 0.22
CA ASN A 105 16.43 -4.44 -0.51
C ASN A 105 16.18 -5.71 0.30
N ASP A 106 14.92 -6.03 0.53
CA ASP A 106 14.38 -7.21 1.20
C ASP A 106 14.83 -7.37 2.67
N VAL A 107 15.21 -6.32 3.41
CA VAL A 107 15.52 -6.42 4.84
C VAL A 107 14.24 -6.43 5.69
N GLY A 108 14.35 -7.04 6.88
CA GLY A 108 13.27 -7.15 7.86
C GLY A 108 13.71 -6.74 9.26
N ALA A 109 13.31 -7.51 10.27
CA ALA A 109 13.55 -7.21 11.68
C ALA A 109 15.05 -7.07 12.03
N GLU A 110 15.94 -7.69 11.25
CA GLU A 110 17.39 -7.65 11.41
C GLU A 110 18.03 -6.30 11.06
N TRP A 111 17.26 -5.37 10.45
CA TRP A 111 17.80 -4.06 10.08
C TRP A 111 18.13 -3.20 11.29
N GLU A 112 19.42 -2.92 11.50
CA GLU A 112 19.88 -2.14 12.65
C GLU A 112 19.49 -0.65 12.58
N GLY A 113 19.24 -0.11 11.37
CA GLY A 113 18.89 1.28 11.14
C GLY A 113 17.41 1.61 11.29
N LYS A 114 16.54 0.67 11.66
CA LYS A 114 15.08 0.81 11.64
C LYS A 114 14.50 1.96 12.47
N GLU A 115 15.15 2.31 13.60
CA GLU A 115 14.73 3.46 14.42
C GLU A 115 14.97 4.80 13.70
N ALA A 116 16.07 4.92 12.98
CA ALA A 116 16.38 6.12 12.18
C ALA A 116 15.39 6.25 11.02
N SER A 117 15.09 5.14 10.34
CA SER A 117 14.10 5.09 9.26
C SER A 117 12.71 5.46 9.75
N LYS A 118 12.29 4.91 10.90
CA LYS A 118 11.03 5.25 11.55
C LYS A 118 10.93 6.73 11.88
N LYS A 119 11.99 7.30 12.45
CA LYS A 119 12.02 8.73 12.76
C LYS A 119 11.86 9.58 11.49
N ALA A 120 12.62 9.28 10.43
CA ALA A 120 12.55 10.01 9.17
C ALA A 120 11.16 9.92 8.53
N PHE A 121 10.55 8.74 8.52
CA PHE A 121 9.19 8.50 8.06
C PHE A 121 8.16 9.35 8.84
N MET A 122 8.18 9.26 10.18
CA MET A 122 7.24 9.99 11.03
C MET A 122 7.38 11.51 10.90
N ASP A 123 8.60 12.01 10.76
CA ASP A 123 8.87 13.44 10.57
C ASP A 123 8.33 13.91 9.20
N PHE A 124 8.56 13.15 8.14
CA PHE A 124 8.09 13.47 6.79
C PHE A 124 6.57 13.48 6.67
N PHE A 125 5.91 12.44 7.18
CA PHE A 125 4.45 12.33 7.17
C PHE A 125 3.79 13.10 8.31
N LYS A 126 4.55 13.87 9.09
CA LYS A 126 4.07 14.74 10.20
C LYS A 126 3.21 13.97 11.20
N THR A 127 3.66 12.76 11.56
CA THR A 127 3.00 11.95 12.58
C THR A 127 2.88 12.76 13.89
N PRO A 128 1.69 12.94 14.46
CA PRO A 128 1.50 13.70 15.71
C PRO A 128 2.39 13.21 16.86
N GLU A 129 2.82 14.13 17.73
CA GLU A 129 3.73 13.80 18.84
C GLU A 129 3.09 12.84 19.87
N ASP A 130 1.78 12.88 20.01
CA ASP A 130 1.00 12.02 20.89
C ASP A 130 0.57 10.69 20.24
N SER A 131 0.86 10.50 18.94
CA SER A 131 0.49 9.30 18.20
C SER A 131 1.06 8.02 18.83
N PRO A 132 0.25 6.96 18.97
CA PRO A 132 0.70 5.65 19.43
C PRO A 132 1.86 5.07 18.61
N ILE A 133 1.94 5.38 17.31
CA ILE A 133 3.02 4.94 16.42
C ILE A 133 4.39 5.33 16.98
N ARG A 134 4.54 6.50 17.61
CA ARG A 134 5.81 6.97 18.18
C ARG A 134 6.30 6.12 19.35
N LYS A 135 5.40 5.39 20.01
CA LYS A 135 5.68 4.67 21.27
C LYS A 135 5.83 3.16 21.13
N ARG A 136 5.45 2.60 19.97
CA ARG A 136 5.47 1.15 19.71
C ARG A 136 6.47 0.78 18.62
N GLY A 137 6.75 -0.51 18.42
CA GLY A 137 7.50 -1.01 17.27
C GLY A 137 6.74 -0.82 15.97
N GLY A 138 7.45 -0.44 14.89
CA GLY A 138 6.84 -0.28 13.56
C GLY A 138 6.00 0.99 13.37
N ILE A 139 5.39 1.08 12.17
CA ILE A 139 4.59 2.24 11.73
C ILE A 139 3.15 1.88 11.37
N TYR A 140 2.71 0.65 11.63
CA TYR A 140 1.34 0.23 11.33
C TYR A 140 0.31 1.17 11.96
N ASP A 141 -0.77 1.45 11.23
CA ASP A 141 -1.83 2.39 11.64
C ASP A 141 -3.17 2.05 10.99
N ALA A 142 -4.25 2.56 11.54
CA ALA A 142 -5.56 2.46 10.93
C ALA A 142 -6.36 3.75 11.11
N LYS A 143 -7.13 4.09 10.07
CA LYS A 143 -8.02 5.25 10.06
C LYS A 143 -9.37 4.86 9.49
N ILE A 144 -10.43 5.43 10.05
CA ILE A 144 -11.80 5.29 9.55
C ILE A 144 -12.25 6.67 9.06
N PHE A 145 -12.77 6.71 7.83
CA PHE A 145 -13.26 7.90 7.15
C PHE A 145 -14.74 7.73 6.81
N GLY A 146 -15.48 8.83 6.83
CA GLY A 146 -16.88 8.86 6.44
C GLY A 146 -17.86 8.53 7.58
N PRO A 147 -19.14 8.87 7.37
CA PRO A 147 -20.21 8.67 8.35
C PRO A 147 -20.60 7.19 8.45
N GLU A 148 -21.38 6.85 9.47
CA GLU A 148 -22.00 5.54 9.61
C GLU A 148 -22.80 5.16 8.35
N GLY A 149 -22.65 3.91 7.89
CA GLY A 149 -23.23 3.41 6.65
C GLY A 149 -22.37 3.67 5.41
N LYS A 150 -21.31 4.50 5.50
CA LYS A 150 -20.39 4.83 4.40
C LYS A 150 -18.93 4.92 4.87
N ARG A 151 -18.58 4.20 5.93
CA ARG A 151 -17.23 4.21 6.51
C ARG A 151 -16.27 3.42 5.64
N VAL A 152 -15.13 4.03 5.33
CA VAL A 152 -13.97 3.36 4.75
C VAL A 152 -12.91 3.27 5.82
N GLN A 153 -12.56 2.05 6.23
CA GLN A 153 -11.41 1.80 7.10
C GLN A 153 -10.19 1.53 6.23
N VAL A 154 -9.10 2.25 6.46
CA VAL A 154 -7.79 1.97 5.87
C VAL A 154 -6.89 1.43 6.97
N ILE A 155 -6.39 0.20 6.79
CA ILE A 155 -5.49 -0.49 7.71
C ILE A 155 -4.13 -0.60 7.02
N LEU A 156 -3.11 0.06 7.56
CA LEU A 156 -1.74 0.08 7.04
C LEU A 156 -0.91 -0.93 7.82
N LEU A 157 -0.46 -2.00 7.18
CA LEU A 157 0.43 -2.99 7.79
C LEU A 157 1.88 -2.53 7.66
N ASP A 158 2.68 -2.85 8.66
CA ASP A 158 4.14 -2.80 8.61
C ASP A 158 4.67 -4.21 8.39
N THR A 159 5.10 -4.51 7.19
CA THR A 159 5.63 -5.83 6.79
C THR A 159 7.15 -5.92 6.90
N ARG A 160 7.80 -4.95 7.57
CA ARG A 160 9.26 -4.87 7.71
C ARG A 160 9.75 -5.00 9.14
N TRP A 161 9.20 -4.21 10.06
CA TRP A 161 9.72 -4.05 11.42
C TRP A 161 9.89 -5.35 12.20
N PHE A 162 8.93 -6.26 12.08
CA PHE A 162 8.91 -7.53 12.81
C PHE A 162 9.20 -8.74 11.92
N ARG A 163 9.26 -8.54 10.59
CA ARG A 163 9.42 -9.64 9.65
C ARG A 163 10.73 -10.39 9.86
N GLY A 164 10.59 -11.64 10.26
CA GLY A 164 11.73 -12.54 10.39
C GLY A 164 12.34 -12.92 9.03
N PRO A 165 13.45 -13.69 9.04
CA PRO A 165 14.10 -14.10 7.82
C PRO A 165 13.19 -14.93 6.93
N ILE A 166 13.36 -14.79 5.60
CA ILE A 166 12.70 -15.58 4.58
C ILE A 166 13.72 -16.47 3.86
N ARG A 167 13.29 -17.66 3.47
CA ARG A 167 14.16 -18.66 2.83
C ARG A 167 14.58 -18.19 1.43
N LYS A 168 15.89 -18.23 1.18
CA LYS A 168 16.48 -17.86 -0.10
C LYS A 168 17.05 -19.09 -0.80
N MET A 169 16.93 -19.15 -2.13
CA MET A 169 17.69 -20.07 -2.96
C MET A 169 19.19 -19.84 -2.76
N THR A 170 19.97 -20.89 -2.79
CA THR A 170 21.41 -20.80 -2.96
C THR A 170 21.76 -20.16 -4.31
N LYS A 171 23.02 -19.74 -4.49
CA LYS A 171 23.46 -19.14 -5.76
C LYS A 171 23.34 -20.14 -6.93
N GLU A 172 23.57 -21.41 -6.65
CA GLU A 172 23.51 -22.52 -7.60
C GLU A 172 22.05 -22.78 -8.03
N GLU A 173 21.13 -22.90 -7.06
CA GLU A 173 19.69 -23.06 -7.32
C GLU A 173 19.13 -21.90 -8.13
N LEU A 174 19.47 -20.65 -7.77
CA LEU A 174 19.00 -19.46 -8.50
C LEU A 174 19.54 -19.41 -9.91
N ARG A 175 20.81 -19.83 -10.12
CA ARG A 175 21.39 -19.91 -11.48
C ARG A 175 20.66 -20.95 -12.33
N ALA A 176 20.39 -22.12 -11.77
CA ALA A 176 19.66 -23.19 -12.44
C ALA A 176 18.23 -22.74 -12.80
N ALA A 177 17.48 -22.15 -11.84
CA ALA A 177 16.14 -21.65 -12.06
C ALA A 177 16.08 -20.57 -13.15
N ARG A 178 17.06 -19.66 -13.20
CA ARG A 178 17.14 -18.63 -14.24
C ARG A 178 17.48 -19.21 -15.62
N ALA A 179 18.33 -20.23 -15.68
CA ALA A 179 18.66 -20.92 -16.92
C ALA A 179 17.46 -21.69 -17.47
N GLU A 180 16.70 -22.36 -16.61
CA GLU A 180 15.48 -23.08 -16.97
C GLU A 180 14.38 -22.13 -17.45
N ALA A 181 14.15 -21.03 -16.72
CA ALA A 181 13.12 -20.05 -17.06
C ALA A 181 13.48 -19.18 -18.27
N GLY A 182 14.75 -19.09 -18.66
CA GLY A 182 15.22 -18.19 -19.72
C GLY A 182 15.03 -16.70 -19.43
N LYS A 183 14.72 -16.35 -18.17
CA LYS A 183 14.46 -14.98 -17.70
C LYS A 183 14.90 -14.77 -16.25
N LYS A 184 14.90 -13.51 -15.81
CA LYS A 184 15.11 -13.18 -14.39
C LYS A 184 13.95 -13.74 -13.57
N VAL A 185 14.25 -14.53 -12.54
CA VAL A 185 13.30 -15.03 -11.54
C VAL A 185 13.69 -14.58 -10.15
N GLY A 186 12.73 -14.50 -9.26
CA GLY A 186 12.95 -14.21 -7.86
C GLY A 186 13.69 -15.36 -7.15
N ARG A 187 14.23 -15.09 -5.98
CA ARG A 187 15.13 -15.99 -5.23
C ARG A 187 14.51 -16.59 -3.98
N TYR A 188 13.27 -16.24 -3.66
CA TYR A 188 12.66 -16.68 -2.43
C TYR A 188 11.82 -17.93 -2.63
N LEU A 189 11.86 -18.79 -1.63
CA LEU A 189 11.11 -20.02 -1.55
C LEU A 189 10.12 -19.96 -0.39
N PRO A 190 8.94 -20.57 -0.50
CA PRO A 190 8.10 -20.82 0.67
C PRO A 190 8.84 -21.63 1.73
N ASP A 191 8.58 -21.32 2.99
CA ASP A 191 9.15 -22.03 4.15
C ASP A 191 8.03 -22.40 5.13
N GLU A 192 7.51 -23.61 4.96
CA GLU A 192 6.42 -24.14 5.77
C GLU A 192 6.81 -24.39 7.22
N ASP A 193 8.10 -24.58 7.46
CA ASP A 193 8.64 -24.89 8.80
C ASP A 193 9.13 -23.64 9.53
N SER A 194 9.09 -22.47 8.89
CA SER A 194 9.56 -21.23 9.48
C SER A 194 8.74 -20.81 10.70
N ASP A 195 9.44 -20.47 11.78
CA ASP A 195 8.87 -19.79 12.95
C ASP A 195 8.94 -18.26 12.83
N SER A 196 9.37 -17.75 11.67
CA SER A 196 9.40 -16.31 11.39
C SER A 196 8.00 -15.72 11.39
N SER A 197 7.82 -14.57 12.04
CA SER A 197 6.60 -13.81 11.93
C SER A 197 6.71 -12.75 10.83
N MET A 198 5.58 -12.40 10.19
CA MET A 198 5.48 -11.26 9.30
C MET A 198 5.24 -9.97 10.11
N LEU A 199 4.31 -9.99 11.04
CA LEU A 199 3.85 -8.82 11.76
C LEU A 199 4.31 -8.75 13.23
N GLY A 200 4.84 -9.85 13.80
CA GLY A 200 5.09 -9.95 15.22
C GLY A 200 3.78 -9.98 16.05
N GLU A 201 3.90 -10.40 17.31
CA GLU A 201 2.72 -10.60 18.17
C GLU A 201 1.93 -9.31 18.42
N GLU A 202 2.65 -8.21 18.65
CA GLU A 202 2.04 -6.91 18.96
C GLU A 202 1.15 -6.41 17.81
N GLN A 203 1.66 -6.41 16.59
CA GLN A 203 0.90 -5.96 15.43
C GLN A 203 -0.22 -6.95 15.07
N TRP A 204 -0.02 -8.27 15.25
CA TRP A 204 -1.08 -9.25 15.06
C TRP A 204 -2.28 -9.02 15.98
N ASN A 205 -2.03 -8.80 17.27
CA ASN A 205 -3.11 -8.53 18.24
C ASN A 205 -3.85 -7.24 17.88
N TRP A 206 -3.11 -6.19 17.50
CA TRP A 206 -3.68 -4.93 17.04
C TRP A 206 -4.52 -5.11 15.76
N LEU A 207 -4.03 -5.85 14.76
CA LEU A 207 -4.75 -6.07 13.51
C LEU A 207 -6.11 -6.77 13.74
N ILE A 208 -6.13 -7.78 14.60
CA ILE A 208 -7.39 -8.49 14.92
C ILE A 208 -8.41 -7.51 15.54
N GLU A 209 -7.98 -6.64 16.43
CA GLU A 209 -8.88 -5.62 17.01
C GLU A 209 -9.32 -4.57 15.98
N GLU A 210 -8.46 -4.18 15.05
CA GLU A 210 -8.84 -3.27 13.96
C GLU A 210 -9.86 -3.89 13.01
N LEU A 211 -9.69 -5.16 12.64
CA LEU A 211 -10.62 -5.87 11.75
C LEU A 211 -12.04 -6.00 12.33
N LYS A 212 -12.20 -6.01 13.64
CA LYS A 212 -13.50 -6.08 14.33
C LYS A 212 -14.25 -4.73 14.34
N LYS A 213 -13.56 -3.61 14.08
CA LYS A 213 -14.21 -2.30 14.10
C LYS A 213 -15.22 -2.18 12.97
N PRO A 214 -16.36 -1.50 13.19
CA PRO A 214 -17.39 -1.36 12.17
C PRO A 214 -16.91 -0.49 11.01
N ALA A 215 -16.99 -1.02 9.78
CA ALA A 215 -16.75 -0.30 8.53
C ALA A 215 -17.49 -0.98 7.38
N GLU A 216 -17.93 -0.20 6.41
CA GLU A 216 -18.64 -0.70 5.24
C GLU A 216 -17.68 -1.20 4.16
N LEU A 217 -16.50 -0.58 4.03
CA LEU A 217 -15.40 -1.01 3.17
C LEU A 217 -14.09 -0.98 3.97
N ARG A 218 -13.24 -2.00 3.79
CA ARG A 218 -11.89 -2.04 4.37
C ARG A 218 -10.85 -2.14 3.29
N LEU A 219 -9.88 -1.21 3.31
CA LEU A 219 -8.70 -1.25 2.48
C LEU A 219 -7.54 -1.72 3.37
N LEU A 220 -7.13 -2.98 3.19
CA LEU A 220 -5.99 -3.55 3.90
C LEU A 220 -4.73 -3.34 3.06
N VAL A 221 -3.87 -2.47 3.53
CA VAL A 221 -2.64 -2.08 2.82
C VAL A 221 -1.48 -2.93 3.31
N SER A 222 -0.88 -3.65 2.39
CA SER A 222 0.35 -4.44 2.59
C SER A 222 1.39 -3.98 1.59
N SER A 223 2.62 -3.70 2.00
CA SER A 223 3.63 -3.28 1.04
C SER A 223 3.99 -4.37 0.02
N ILE A 224 3.87 -5.65 0.41
CA ILE A 224 4.12 -6.82 -0.43
C ILE A 224 2.84 -7.62 -0.71
N GLN A 225 2.84 -8.39 -1.80
CA GLN A 225 1.67 -9.15 -2.26
C GLN A 225 1.24 -10.27 -1.28
N VAL A 226 -0.09 -10.46 -1.17
CA VAL A 226 -0.74 -11.48 -0.34
C VAL A 226 -1.31 -12.63 -1.17
N ILE A 227 -2.09 -12.32 -2.22
CA ILE A 227 -2.81 -13.33 -3.03
C ILE A 227 -1.88 -13.98 -4.06
N PRO A 228 -1.11 -13.25 -4.90
CA PRO A 228 -0.15 -13.86 -5.82
C PRO A 228 0.89 -14.69 -5.07
N ASN A 229 1.05 -15.97 -5.44
CA ASN A 229 1.88 -16.90 -4.65
C ASN A 229 2.85 -17.77 -5.47
N GLU A 230 2.81 -17.72 -6.80
CA GLU A 230 3.63 -18.59 -7.65
C GLU A 230 5.02 -18.03 -7.97
N HIS A 231 5.22 -16.72 -7.88
CA HIS A 231 6.51 -16.11 -8.19
C HIS A 231 7.54 -16.27 -7.07
N GLY A 232 8.81 -16.17 -7.41
CA GLY A 232 9.93 -16.31 -6.46
C GLY A 232 10.41 -14.99 -5.82
N TRP A 233 9.68 -13.88 -5.96
CA TRP A 233 9.99 -12.61 -5.31
C TRP A 233 9.40 -12.55 -3.90
N GLU A 234 9.72 -11.51 -3.14
CA GLU A 234 9.17 -11.33 -1.82
C GLU A 234 7.63 -11.23 -1.85
N LYS A 235 6.98 -11.86 -0.89
CA LYS A 235 5.53 -11.90 -0.73
C LYS A 235 5.15 -12.59 0.58
N TRP A 236 3.90 -12.49 0.99
CA TRP A 236 3.39 -13.22 2.16
C TRP A 236 3.55 -14.74 2.07
N GLY A 237 3.44 -15.28 0.86
CA GLY A 237 3.62 -16.70 0.62
C GLY A 237 5.03 -17.25 0.85
N ASN A 238 6.03 -16.41 1.13
CA ASN A 238 7.32 -16.87 1.61
C ASN A 238 7.25 -17.40 3.06
N LEU A 239 6.27 -16.95 3.84
CA LEU A 239 5.92 -17.42 5.16
C LEU A 239 4.46 -17.96 5.14
N PRO A 240 4.23 -19.19 4.65
CA PRO A 240 2.89 -19.70 4.36
C PRO A 240 1.98 -19.73 5.59
N ARG A 241 2.53 -20.02 6.79
CA ARG A 241 1.78 -19.98 8.06
C ARG A 241 1.27 -18.58 8.39
N GLU A 242 2.09 -17.54 8.15
CA GLU A 242 1.71 -16.15 8.39
C GLU A 242 0.68 -15.67 7.35
N ARG A 243 0.83 -16.05 6.06
CA ARG A 243 -0.18 -15.79 5.03
C ARG A 243 -1.52 -16.43 5.41
N LYS A 244 -1.51 -17.71 5.81
CA LYS A 244 -2.72 -18.40 6.28
C LYS A 244 -3.34 -17.69 7.47
N LYS A 245 -2.54 -17.27 8.44
CA LYS A 245 -3.01 -16.53 9.63
C LYS A 245 -3.69 -15.21 9.23
N LEU A 246 -3.18 -14.50 8.20
CA LEU A 246 -3.83 -13.29 7.68
C LEU A 246 -5.17 -13.59 7.04
N LEU A 247 -5.25 -14.61 6.19
CA LEU A 247 -6.50 -15.01 5.56
C LEU A 247 -7.53 -15.49 6.58
N ASP A 248 -7.11 -16.26 7.59
CA ASP A 248 -7.97 -16.67 8.71
C ASP A 248 -8.47 -15.44 9.50
N ALA A 249 -7.59 -14.49 9.82
CA ALA A 249 -7.96 -13.28 10.55
C ALA A 249 -8.99 -12.42 9.79
N ILE A 250 -8.85 -12.30 8.46
CA ILE A 250 -9.82 -11.62 7.60
C ILE A 250 -11.15 -12.38 7.61
N ARG A 251 -11.12 -13.70 7.38
CA ARG A 251 -12.32 -14.55 7.34
C ARG A 251 -13.12 -14.47 8.62
N ASP A 252 -12.44 -14.51 9.76
CA ASP A 252 -13.08 -14.69 11.06
C ASP A 252 -13.53 -13.35 11.70
N ASN A 253 -12.98 -12.20 11.25
CA ASN A 253 -13.20 -10.91 11.92
C ASN A 253 -13.73 -9.80 11.00
N ALA A 254 -13.71 -9.96 9.67
CA ALA A 254 -14.04 -8.86 8.76
C ALA A 254 -14.80 -9.31 7.50
N THR A 255 -15.57 -8.40 6.95
CA THR A 255 -16.15 -8.48 5.60
C THR A 255 -15.73 -7.25 4.82
N ASN A 256 -16.01 -7.22 3.51
CA ASN A 256 -15.77 -6.08 2.65
C ASN A 256 -14.31 -5.62 2.63
N VAL A 257 -13.38 -6.58 2.60
CA VAL A 257 -11.94 -6.30 2.53
C VAL A 257 -11.48 -6.29 1.08
N VAL A 258 -10.71 -5.29 0.70
CA VAL A 258 -9.89 -5.22 -0.52
C VAL A 258 -8.45 -4.98 -0.07
N ILE A 259 -7.52 -5.76 -0.60
CA ILE A 259 -6.09 -5.61 -0.31
C ILE A 259 -5.46 -4.67 -1.35
N LEU A 260 -4.62 -3.75 -0.89
CA LEU A 260 -3.79 -2.90 -1.73
C LEU A 260 -2.32 -3.26 -1.50
N SER A 261 -1.54 -3.47 -2.57
CA SER A 261 -0.13 -3.88 -2.43
C SER A 261 0.82 -3.17 -3.39
N GLY A 262 2.13 -3.34 -3.14
CA GLY A 262 3.25 -2.69 -3.83
C GLY A 262 4.41 -3.64 -4.18
N ASP A 263 5.67 -3.18 -4.05
CA ASP A 263 6.96 -3.88 -4.21
C ASP A 263 7.31 -4.35 -5.64
N ARG A 264 6.34 -4.75 -6.42
CA ARG A 264 6.55 -5.64 -7.59
C ARG A 264 6.97 -4.94 -8.89
N HIS A 265 7.06 -3.61 -8.95
CA HIS A 265 7.38 -2.82 -10.16
C HIS A 265 6.50 -3.17 -11.38
N LEU A 266 5.28 -3.56 -11.11
CA LEU A 266 4.21 -3.88 -12.06
C LEU A 266 2.86 -3.61 -11.40
N SER A 267 1.79 -3.77 -12.15
CA SER A 267 0.45 -3.78 -11.58
C SER A 267 -0.38 -4.94 -12.12
N GLU A 268 -1.23 -5.45 -11.27
CA GLU A 268 -2.21 -6.51 -11.57
C GLU A 268 -3.38 -6.47 -10.58
N ILE A 269 -4.49 -7.08 -10.96
CA ILE A 269 -5.65 -7.28 -10.09
C ILE A 269 -5.84 -8.77 -9.91
N SER A 270 -5.88 -9.21 -8.65
CA SER A 270 -6.06 -10.61 -8.28
C SER A 270 -7.38 -10.80 -7.53
N VAL A 271 -7.98 -11.96 -7.64
CA VAL A 271 -9.14 -12.38 -6.85
C VAL A 271 -8.90 -13.76 -6.26
N LEU A 272 -9.00 -13.87 -4.94
CA LEU A 272 -9.08 -15.16 -4.26
C LEU A 272 -10.55 -15.55 -4.17
N PRO A 273 -11.00 -16.62 -4.85
CA PRO A 273 -12.38 -17.07 -4.76
C PRO A 273 -12.76 -17.46 -3.33
N PRO A 274 -14.05 -17.42 -2.98
CA PRO A 274 -14.52 -17.81 -1.65
C PRO A 274 -13.94 -19.16 -1.20
N GLU A 275 -13.53 -19.24 0.06
CA GLU A 275 -13.00 -20.44 0.74
C GLU A 275 -11.71 -21.03 0.13
N THR A 276 -11.16 -20.40 -0.91
CA THR A 276 -9.91 -20.86 -1.54
C THR A 276 -8.72 -20.52 -0.65
N ASP A 277 -7.76 -21.41 -0.52
CA ASP A 277 -6.53 -21.28 0.30
C ASP A 277 -6.81 -20.84 1.77
N GLY A 278 -8.00 -21.13 2.30
CA GLY A 278 -8.43 -20.68 3.64
C GLY A 278 -8.89 -19.22 3.69
N GLY A 279 -9.14 -18.60 2.54
CA GLY A 279 -9.65 -17.23 2.43
C GLY A 279 -11.09 -17.07 2.97
N PRO A 280 -11.62 -15.85 2.93
CA PRO A 280 -12.96 -15.56 3.45
C PRO A 280 -14.07 -16.19 2.60
N PHE A 281 -15.30 -16.16 3.12
CA PHE A 281 -16.51 -16.70 2.45
C PHE A 281 -17.05 -15.77 1.33
N TYR A 282 -16.22 -14.87 0.83
CA TYR A 282 -16.52 -13.96 -0.27
C TYR A 282 -15.26 -13.76 -1.14
N SER A 283 -15.42 -13.21 -2.33
CA SER A 283 -14.29 -12.92 -3.22
C SER A 283 -13.39 -11.83 -2.62
N LEU A 284 -12.16 -12.19 -2.27
CA LEU A 284 -11.16 -11.25 -1.75
C LEU A 284 -10.33 -10.73 -2.92
N TYR A 285 -10.41 -9.42 -3.18
CA TYR A 285 -9.60 -8.78 -4.21
C TYR A 285 -8.30 -8.22 -3.64
N GLU A 286 -7.24 -8.28 -4.45
CA GLU A 286 -6.00 -7.56 -4.23
C GLU A 286 -5.66 -6.74 -5.48
N VAL A 287 -5.40 -5.45 -5.29
CA VAL A 287 -4.93 -4.57 -6.34
C VAL A 287 -3.48 -4.19 -6.06
N THR A 288 -2.57 -4.73 -6.84
CA THR A 288 -1.16 -4.35 -6.83
C THR A 288 -0.97 -3.17 -7.77
N SER A 289 -0.49 -2.03 -7.25
CA SER A 289 -0.06 -0.89 -8.06
C SER A 289 1.31 -0.43 -7.58
N SER A 290 2.32 -0.95 -8.26
CA SER A 290 3.72 -0.84 -7.88
C SER A 290 4.54 -0.27 -9.02
N GLY A 291 4.34 0.98 -9.35
CA GLY A 291 4.98 1.56 -10.50
C GLY A 291 4.79 3.06 -10.66
N LEU A 292 4.80 3.84 -9.58
CA LEU A 292 4.68 5.30 -9.72
C LEU A 292 5.74 5.86 -10.68
N ASN A 293 6.97 5.33 -10.63
CA ASN A 293 8.01 5.55 -11.64
C ASN A 293 9.08 4.45 -11.73
N GLN A 294 8.92 3.36 -10.97
CA GLN A 294 9.78 2.16 -11.05
C GLN A 294 8.98 1.02 -11.64
N THR A 295 9.35 0.56 -12.84
CA THR A 295 8.60 -0.46 -13.58
C THR A 295 9.55 -1.41 -14.30
N GLY A 296 9.01 -2.45 -14.95
CA GLY A 296 9.76 -3.25 -15.91
C GLY A 296 10.21 -4.62 -15.42
N LEU A 297 9.60 -5.18 -14.37
CA LEU A 297 9.81 -6.59 -14.06
C LEU A 297 9.08 -7.49 -15.08
N PRO A 298 9.63 -8.69 -15.34
CA PRO A 298 9.04 -9.62 -16.28
C PRO A 298 7.68 -10.14 -15.78
N GLU A 299 6.87 -10.54 -16.74
CA GLU A 299 5.60 -11.21 -16.47
C GLU A 299 5.81 -12.48 -15.65
N GLU A 300 4.91 -12.72 -14.71
CA GLU A 300 4.92 -13.85 -13.79
C GLU A 300 3.58 -14.57 -13.79
N VAL A 301 3.63 -15.85 -13.43
CA VAL A 301 2.42 -16.65 -13.26
C VAL A 301 1.70 -16.21 -11.99
N ASN A 302 0.41 -15.97 -12.14
CA ASN A 302 -0.50 -15.72 -11.02
C ASN A 302 -1.87 -16.32 -11.38
N ARG A 303 -2.18 -17.47 -10.81
CA ARG A 303 -3.45 -18.21 -11.07
C ARG A 303 -4.69 -17.46 -10.61
N PHE A 304 -4.52 -16.47 -9.74
CA PHE A 304 -5.60 -15.66 -9.19
C PHE A 304 -5.76 -14.31 -9.90
N ARG A 305 -4.98 -14.04 -10.95
CA ARG A 305 -5.16 -12.82 -11.73
C ARG A 305 -6.54 -12.84 -12.37
N VAL A 306 -7.25 -11.72 -12.24
CA VAL A 306 -8.56 -11.57 -12.85
C VAL A 306 -8.43 -11.63 -14.36
N GLU A 307 -9.24 -12.45 -15.01
CA GLU A 307 -9.26 -12.59 -16.47
C GLU A 307 -9.48 -11.23 -17.15
N GLY A 308 -8.72 -10.94 -18.19
CA GLY A 308 -8.73 -9.66 -18.89
C GLY A 308 -7.96 -8.52 -18.20
N THR A 309 -7.27 -8.82 -17.08
CA THR A 309 -6.41 -7.86 -16.38
C THR A 309 -4.95 -8.28 -16.41
N GLU A 310 -4.40 -8.50 -17.61
CA GLU A 310 -2.98 -8.85 -17.79
C GLU A 310 -2.09 -7.82 -17.09
N ILE A 311 -0.88 -8.25 -16.69
CA ILE A 311 0.13 -7.39 -16.07
C ILE A 311 0.31 -6.10 -16.88
N TYR A 312 0.32 -4.97 -16.16
CA TYR A 312 0.73 -3.69 -16.71
C TYR A 312 2.03 -3.24 -16.05
N ASN A 313 3.10 -3.12 -16.84
CA ASN A 313 4.47 -2.88 -16.38
C ASN A 313 5.06 -1.54 -16.82
N GLN A 314 4.19 -0.55 -17.07
CA GLN A 314 4.56 0.84 -17.32
C GLN A 314 4.19 1.70 -16.09
N PRO A 315 4.60 3.00 -16.01
CA PRO A 315 4.21 3.85 -14.91
C PRO A 315 2.70 3.86 -14.68
N ASN A 316 2.31 3.64 -13.41
CA ASN A 316 0.91 3.42 -13.05
C ASN A 316 0.61 3.82 -11.61
N PHE A 317 -0.67 4.04 -11.34
CA PHE A 317 -1.24 4.18 -10.01
C PHE A 317 -2.60 3.48 -9.93
N GLY A 318 -2.97 3.08 -8.73
CA GLY A 318 -4.28 2.49 -8.46
C GLY A 318 -5.31 3.55 -8.09
N LEU A 319 -6.58 3.29 -8.43
CA LEU A 319 -7.71 4.11 -8.02
C LEU A 319 -8.86 3.22 -7.57
N ILE A 320 -9.42 3.54 -6.40
CA ILE A 320 -10.66 2.95 -5.91
C ILE A 320 -11.74 4.02 -6.01
N GLU A 321 -12.83 3.72 -6.73
CA GLU A 321 -14.03 4.56 -6.75
C GLU A 321 -15.21 3.82 -6.13
N VAL A 322 -15.97 4.50 -5.26
CA VAL A 322 -17.17 3.97 -4.61
C VAL A 322 -18.33 4.93 -4.82
N ASP A 323 -19.42 4.44 -5.40
CA ASP A 323 -20.65 5.22 -5.53
C ASP A 323 -21.62 4.92 -4.36
N TRP A 324 -21.53 5.72 -3.32
CA TRP A 324 -22.34 5.62 -2.11
C TRP A 324 -23.82 6.02 -2.28
N GLN A 325 -24.26 6.39 -3.48
CA GLN A 325 -25.64 6.80 -3.72
C GLN A 325 -26.56 5.62 -4.06
N GLN A 326 -25.99 4.45 -4.32
CA GLN A 326 -26.73 3.23 -4.64
C GLN A 326 -26.98 2.41 -3.36
N ASP A 327 -28.05 1.62 -3.35
CA ASP A 327 -28.39 0.71 -2.23
C ASP A 327 -27.32 -0.38 -2.05
N ASP A 328 -26.74 -0.87 -3.15
CA ASP A 328 -25.54 -1.71 -3.17
C ASP A 328 -24.43 -0.95 -3.87
N PRO A 329 -23.60 -0.19 -3.14
CA PRO A 329 -22.60 0.68 -3.70
C PRO A 329 -21.64 -0.06 -4.64
N PRO A 330 -21.61 0.31 -5.95
CA PRO A 330 -20.60 -0.24 -6.85
C PRO A 330 -19.21 0.31 -6.50
N ILE A 331 -18.23 -0.56 -6.65
CA ILE A 331 -16.81 -0.30 -6.42
C ILE A 331 -16.07 -0.58 -7.71
N LYS A 332 -15.28 0.39 -8.16
CA LYS A 332 -14.32 0.19 -9.25
C LYS A 332 -12.91 0.07 -8.66
N LEU A 333 -12.24 -0.98 -9.05
CA LEU A 333 -10.83 -1.25 -8.77
C LEU A 333 -10.06 -1.00 -10.05
N GLU A 334 -9.33 0.10 -10.12
CA GLU A 334 -8.71 0.55 -11.37
C GLU A 334 -7.18 0.64 -11.25
N ILE A 335 -6.50 0.37 -12.35
CA ILE A 335 -5.10 0.73 -12.58
C ILE A 335 -5.09 1.74 -13.73
N ARG A 336 -4.41 2.85 -13.51
CA ARG A 336 -4.32 3.95 -14.46
C ARG A 336 -2.87 4.23 -14.83
N ASP A 337 -2.66 4.67 -16.07
CA ASP A 337 -1.36 5.03 -16.60
C ASP A 337 -0.94 6.48 -16.25
N VAL A 338 0.21 6.90 -16.74
CA VAL A 338 0.77 8.22 -16.54
C VAL A 338 -0.09 9.36 -17.07
N ASP A 339 -0.99 9.09 -18.01
CA ASP A 339 -1.94 10.06 -18.57
C ASP A 339 -3.30 10.03 -17.83
N GLY A 340 -3.45 9.14 -16.85
CA GLY A 340 -4.68 8.95 -16.08
C GLY A 340 -5.72 8.06 -16.78
N LYS A 341 -5.35 7.41 -17.89
CA LYS A 341 -6.23 6.49 -18.60
C LYS A 341 -6.34 5.16 -17.85
N VAL A 342 -7.55 4.62 -17.74
CA VAL A 342 -7.79 3.29 -17.20
C VAL A 342 -7.16 2.24 -18.12
N VAL A 343 -6.21 1.47 -17.58
CA VAL A 343 -5.53 0.38 -18.30
C VAL A 343 -5.98 -1.00 -17.84
N ARG A 344 -6.47 -1.11 -16.59
CA ARG A 344 -7.11 -2.31 -16.04
C ARG A 344 -8.26 -1.86 -15.14
N GLU A 345 -9.35 -2.61 -15.14
CA GLU A 345 -10.52 -2.32 -14.30
C GLU A 345 -11.19 -3.63 -13.89
N VAL A 346 -11.62 -3.69 -12.64
CA VAL A 346 -12.57 -4.68 -12.13
C VAL A 346 -13.70 -3.93 -11.42
N ARG A 347 -14.92 -4.36 -11.66
CA ARG A 347 -16.12 -3.84 -11.00
C ARG A 347 -16.69 -4.87 -10.06
N THR A 348 -17.01 -4.44 -8.87
CA THR A 348 -17.66 -5.23 -7.83
C THR A 348 -18.65 -4.36 -7.06
N THR A 349 -19.31 -4.91 -6.04
CA THR A 349 -20.20 -4.13 -5.16
C THR A 349 -19.94 -4.47 -3.70
N LEU A 350 -20.40 -3.64 -2.76
CA LEU A 350 -20.24 -3.93 -1.34
C LEU A 350 -20.89 -5.26 -0.93
N ASN A 351 -22.00 -5.64 -1.54
CA ASN A 351 -22.67 -6.89 -1.20
C ASN A 351 -21.93 -8.12 -1.69
N THR A 352 -21.20 -8.03 -2.82
CA THR A 352 -20.37 -9.14 -3.32
C THR A 352 -19.12 -9.36 -2.48
N LEU A 353 -18.73 -8.39 -1.66
CA LEU A 353 -17.64 -8.49 -0.69
C LEU A 353 -18.11 -8.97 0.70
N LYS A 354 -19.26 -9.61 0.78
CA LYS A 354 -19.83 -10.24 1.98
C LYS A 354 -20.09 -11.72 1.74
N PRO A 355 -20.08 -12.55 2.79
CA PRO A 355 -20.58 -13.92 2.67
C PRO A 355 -21.99 -13.94 2.09
N CYS A 356 -22.27 -14.89 1.18
CA CYS A 356 -23.64 -15.11 0.73
C CYS A 356 -24.53 -15.42 1.94
N GLN A 357 -25.59 -14.63 2.12
CA GLN A 357 -26.62 -15.00 3.10
C GLN A 357 -27.37 -16.21 2.52
N LEU A 358 -27.25 -17.36 3.18
CA LEU A 358 -28.02 -18.58 2.89
C LEU A 358 -29.47 -18.41 3.34
#